data_6e003df3a0722d0cbf6f13f5e00a3859
#
_entry.id   6e003df3a0722d0cbf6f13f5e00a3859
#
_cell.length_a   1.000
_cell.length_b   1.000
_cell.length_c   1.000
_cell.angle_alpha   90.00
_cell.angle_beta   90.00
_cell.angle_gamma   90.00
#
_symmetry.space_group_name_H-M   'P 1'
#
loop_
_entity.id
_entity.type
_entity.pdbx_description
1 polymer ?
#
loop_
_entity_poly.entity_id
_entity_poly.type
_entity_poly.pdbx_seq_one_letter_code
_entity_poly.pdbx_strand_id
1 'polypeptide(L)'
;LPFFAAFSMPDVFAGYVAMGEVLLLAFWDRLAWSERIVITLMVGLAITFHTTHLFNSALVLLMAALAFRLLKAPKGVAATALGAVALAMVGAFLAVGAYKEGVKLKTGDELRRPPFLAMRVLADGPGREYLRASCDKGAHWALCPFRALPLDNSQDLLWSDDRKKGIFNVTTLPTRLKMEQEETRFVLNSVLYDPVGQVVASVENWGEQLSMYYVDDPIKNPHYYLTNDYWSTTNLPLLINRAHDCGRDHWGCGFRLTIDGSIWLHGVLLALGLIVIGWRLSRRDIFSALRRGELAWNSDAARLAMALGLLVGVTLMNGFVCGALSGPFPRYQARITWIISAGAAVAVISMIPALAAIRWRVLPERLLGLPVVADLRRRIDMAFLRFGMVGAAGFVVDYGVLHLATQFGGLNPYAGRFVSFPMAVVATWLLNRTFTFRHATAHGPVRQALTYLAVQCVGGAANIATYSAALAFARVLKDMLVIPLGFGCIAGLFLNFLGSKHIAFKAAAPAPAASVEAVETGR
;
A
#
# COMPACT_ATOMS: atom_id res chain seq x y z
N LEU A 1 -9.49 0.94 8.52
CA LEU A 1 -8.08 0.90 8.08
C LEU A 1 -7.20 -0.03 8.94
N PRO A 2 -7.17 0.06 10.31
CA PRO A 2 -6.34 -0.81 11.15
C PRO A 2 -6.57 -2.30 10.91
N PHE A 3 -7.80 -2.69 10.62
CA PHE A 3 -8.18 -4.06 10.33
C PHE A 3 -7.41 -4.63 9.12
N PHE A 4 -7.44 -3.94 7.97
CA PHE A 4 -6.74 -4.40 6.76
C PHE A 4 -5.23 -4.44 6.94
N ALA A 5 -4.66 -3.51 7.72
CA ALA A 5 -3.24 -3.51 8.05
C ALA A 5 -2.87 -4.68 8.97
N ALA A 6 -3.70 -4.97 9.99
CA ALA A 6 -3.47 -6.06 10.93
C ALA A 6 -3.49 -7.45 10.27
N PHE A 7 -4.33 -7.63 9.25
CA PHE A 7 -4.42 -8.87 8.49
C PHE A 7 -3.49 -8.89 7.26
N SER A 8 -2.61 -7.89 7.10
CA SER A 8 -1.69 -7.78 5.95
C SER A 8 -2.39 -7.87 4.60
N MET A 9 -3.63 -7.40 4.52
CA MET A 9 -4.44 -7.49 3.30
C MET A 9 -4.03 -6.41 2.29
N PRO A 10 -3.87 -6.77 0.99
CA PRO A 10 -3.64 -5.80 -0.08
C PRO A 10 -4.72 -4.71 -0.19
N ASP A 11 -5.89 -4.99 0.35
CA ASP A 11 -7.04 -4.07 0.42
C ASP A 11 -6.72 -2.75 1.15
N VAL A 12 -5.74 -2.72 2.05
CA VAL A 12 -5.31 -1.49 2.73
C VAL A 12 -4.88 -0.41 1.74
N PHE A 13 -4.32 -0.79 0.60
CA PHE A 13 -3.80 0.12 -0.40
C PHE A 13 -4.88 0.85 -1.21
N ALA A 14 -6.14 0.38 -1.23
CA ALA A 14 -7.22 1.04 -1.97
C ALA A 14 -7.41 2.52 -1.56
N GLY A 15 -7.44 2.78 -0.26
CA GLY A 15 -7.55 4.14 0.26
C GLY A 15 -6.29 4.97 0.02
N TYR A 16 -5.10 4.37 0.05
CA TYR A 16 -3.85 5.09 -0.25
C TYR A 16 -3.74 5.48 -1.72
N VAL A 17 -4.17 4.62 -2.66
CA VAL A 17 -4.26 4.98 -4.09
C VAL A 17 -5.18 6.18 -4.24
N ALA A 18 -6.41 6.11 -3.71
CA ALA A 18 -7.38 7.20 -3.83
C ALA A 18 -6.87 8.52 -3.24
N MET A 19 -6.30 8.50 -2.03
CA MET A 19 -5.76 9.70 -1.39
C MET A 19 -4.55 10.26 -2.14
N GLY A 20 -3.64 9.41 -2.61
CA GLY A 20 -2.48 9.82 -3.39
C GLY A 20 -2.88 10.46 -4.72
N GLU A 21 -3.85 9.87 -5.42
CA GLU A 21 -4.41 10.44 -6.65
C GLU A 21 -5.08 11.79 -6.41
N VAL A 22 -5.88 11.92 -5.35
CA VAL A 22 -6.50 13.20 -4.99
C VAL A 22 -5.44 14.27 -4.69
N LEU A 23 -4.36 13.93 -3.99
CA LEU A 23 -3.26 14.86 -3.73
C LEU A 23 -2.58 15.29 -5.03
N LEU A 24 -2.24 14.35 -5.93
CA LEU A 24 -1.62 14.66 -7.21
C LEU A 24 -2.53 15.50 -8.11
N LEU A 25 -3.83 15.20 -8.14
CA LEU A 25 -4.76 15.85 -9.06
C LEU A 25 -5.26 17.19 -8.55
N ALA A 26 -5.66 17.30 -7.28
CA ALA A 26 -6.23 18.55 -6.75
C ALA A 26 -5.18 19.56 -6.29
N PHE A 27 -3.96 19.11 -5.95
CA PHE A 27 -2.93 19.97 -5.32
C PHE A 27 -1.58 19.93 -6.06
N TRP A 28 -1.52 19.48 -7.31
CA TRP A 28 -0.30 19.32 -8.10
C TRP A 28 0.66 20.51 -7.99
N ASP A 29 0.18 21.71 -8.25
CA ASP A 29 0.97 22.94 -8.25
C ASP A 29 1.32 23.47 -6.84
N ARG A 30 0.77 22.85 -5.79
CA ARG A 30 1.09 23.13 -4.38
C ARG A 30 2.10 22.14 -3.81
N LEU A 31 2.31 21.01 -4.46
CA LEU A 31 3.26 19.99 -4.03
C LEU A 31 4.68 20.35 -4.47
N ALA A 32 5.67 20.08 -3.60
CA ALA A 32 7.07 20.17 -3.97
C ALA A 32 7.42 19.05 -4.98
N TRP A 33 8.47 19.23 -5.75
CA TRP A 33 8.92 18.23 -6.74
C TRP A 33 9.14 16.84 -6.12
N SER A 34 9.80 16.79 -4.96
CA SER A 34 10.02 15.53 -4.23
C SER A 34 8.71 14.87 -3.79
N GLU A 35 7.72 15.65 -3.32
CA GLU A 35 6.40 15.15 -2.93
C GLU A 35 5.66 14.53 -4.14
N ARG A 36 5.71 15.18 -5.30
CA ARG A 36 5.10 14.66 -6.54
C ARG A 36 5.71 13.31 -6.92
N ILE A 37 7.04 13.18 -6.89
CA ILE A 37 7.72 11.92 -7.20
C ILE A 37 7.33 10.84 -6.20
N VAL A 38 7.46 11.11 -4.91
CA VAL A 38 7.19 10.12 -3.87
C VAL A 38 5.75 9.63 -3.94
N ILE A 39 4.78 10.56 -4.06
CA ILE A 39 3.36 10.17 -4.14
C ILE A 39 3.10 9.37 -5.43
N THR A 40 3.65 9.78 -6.58
CA THR A 40 3.48 9.03 -7.84
C THR A 40 4.03 7.61 -7.74
N LEU A 41 5.21 7.43 -7.14
CA LEU A 41 5.79 6.10 -6.93
C LEU A 41 4.98 5.26 -5.94
N MET A 42 4.50 5.86 -4.85
CA MET A 42 3.64 5.18 -3.88
C MET A 42 2.30 4.74 -4.51
N VAL A 43 1.67 5.59 -5.31
CA VAL A 43 0.45 5.26 -6.05
C VAL A 43 0.73 4.13 -7.04
N GLY A 44 1.80 4.23 -7.83
CA GLY A 44 2.19 3.18 -8.77
C GLY A 44 2.41 1.83 -8.09
N LEU A 45 3.16 1.80 -6.99
CA LEU A 45 3.36 0.60 -6.20
C LEU A 45 2.03 0.06 -5.64
N ALA A 46 1.19 0.92 -5.07
CA ALA A 46 -0.09 0.51 -4.49
C ALA A 46 -1.08 -0.05 -5.52
N ILE A 47 -1.05 0.44 -6.77
CA ILE A 47 -1.87 -0.11 -7.87
C ILE A 47 -1.49 -1.56 -8.17
N THR A 48 -0.22 -1.97 -8.02
CA THR A 48 0.21 -3.35 -8.32
C THR A 48 -0.44 -4.40 -7.43
N PHE A 49 -0.91 -4.02 -6.25
CA PHE A 49 -1.44 -4.98 -5.26
C PHE A 49 -2.85 -5.49 -5.56
N HIS A 50 -3.64 -4.78 -6.39
CA HIS A 50 -4.99 -5.25 -6.73
C HIS A 50 -5.47 -4.68 -8.07
N THR A 51 -5.99 -5.55 -8.95
CA THR A 51 -6.44 -5.18 -10.30
C THR A 51 -7.52 -4.08 -10.30
N THR A 52 -8.41 -4.05 -9.29
CA THR A 52 -9.45 -3.03 -9.19
C THR A 52 -8.89 -1.61 -9.00
N HIS A 53 -7.67 -1.49 -8.45
CA HIS A 53 -7.02 -0.18 -8.31
C HIS A 53 -6.76 0.45 -9.67
N LEU A 54 -6.33 -0.34 -10.67
CA LEU A 54 -6.10 0.16 -12.03
C LEU A 54 -7.40 0.69 -12.67
N PHE A 55 -8.51 -0.05 -12.50
CA PHE A 55 -9.82 0.40 -13.01
C PHE A 55 -10.32 1.65 -12.30
N ASN A 56 -10.21 1.70 -10.97
CA ASN A 56 -10.55 2.88 -10.19
C ASN A 56 -9.72 4.09 -10.62
N SER A 57 -8.40 3.94 -10.79
CA SER A 57 -7.50 5.01 -11.26
C SER A 57 -7.90 5.54 -12.63
N ALA A 58 -8.30 4.66 -13.56
CA ALA A 58 -8.79 5.07 -14.88
C ALA A 58 -10.06 5.94 -14.77
N LEU A 59 -11.00 5.54 -13.91
CA LEU A 59 -12.22 6.32 -13.68
C LEU A 59 -11.92 7.65 -12.96
N VAL A 60 -10.98 7.67 -12.01
CA VAL A 60 -10.50 8.89 -11.34
C VAL A 60 -9.87 9.85 -12.35
N LEU A 61 -9.07 9.35 -13.30
CA LEU A 61 -8.51 10.19 -14.37
C LEU A 61 -9.60 10.85 -15.22
N LEU A 62 -10.65 10.11 -15.59
CA LEU A 62 -11.78 10.66 -16.34
C LEU A 62 -12.52 11.74 -15.54
N MET A 63 -12.81 11.48 -14.27
CA MET A 63 -13.45 12.46 -13.38
C MET A 63 -12.57 13.71 -13.20
N ALA A 64 -11.27 13.52 -13.02
CA ALA A 64 -10.33 14.62 -12.86
C ALA A 64 -10.19 15.46 -14.14
N ALA A 65 -10.15 14.82 -15.32
CA ALA A 65 -10.12 15.53 -16.60
C ALA A 65 -11.36 16.42 -16.78
N LEU A 66 -12.54 15.90 -16.42
CA LEU A 66 -13.77 16.69 -16.41
C LEU A 66 -13.69 17.83 -15.38
N ALA A 67 -13.23 17.57 -14.16
CA ALA A 67 -13.08 18.59 -13.12
C ALA A 67 -12.10 19.70 -13.54
N PHE A 68 -10.95 19.37 -14.12
CA PHE A 68 -10.01 20.35 -14.66
C PHE A 68 -10.63 21.24 -15.73
N ARG A 69 -11.45 20.65 -16.60
CA ARG A 69 -12.17 21.42 -17.62
C ARG A 69 -13.21 22.37 -17.01
N LEU A 70 -14.01 21.87 -16.05
CA LEU A 70 -15.04 22.68 -15.37
C LEU A 70 -14.43 23.80 -14.53
N LEU A 71 -13.32 23.56 -13.87
CA LEU A 71 -12.59 24.51 -13.02
C LEU A 71 -11.63 25.40 -13.82
N LYS A 72 -11.59 25.28 -15.14
CA LYS A 72 -10.72 26.04 -16.04
C LYS A 72 -9.24 26.01 -15.61
N ALA A 73 -8.75 24.82 -15.23
CA ALA A 73 -7.37 24.66 -14.80
C ALA A 73 -6.37 24.96 -15.93
N PRO A 74 -5.18 25.49 -15.62
CA PRO A 74 -4.14 25.69 -16.62
C PRO A 74 -3.78 24.35 -17.30
N LYS A 75 -3.70 24.35 -18.64
CA LYS A 75 -3.45 23.12 -19.43
C LYS A 75 -2.18 22.40 -18.98
N GLY A 76 -1.12 23.12 -18.63
CA GLY A 76 0.13 22.53 -18.13
C GLY A 76 -0.04 21.81 -16.80
N VAL A 77 -0.81 22.38 -15.86
CA VAL A 77 -1.11 21.74 -14.57
C VAL A 77 -1.95 20.49 -14.78
N ALA A 78 -3.02 20.59 -15.56
CA ALA A 78 -3.89 19.45 -15.85
C ALA A 78 -3.12 18.31 -16.54
N ALA A 79 -2.34 18.62 -17.58
CA ALA A 79 -1.56 17.62 -18.33
C ALA A 79 -0.52 16.92 -17.46
N THR A 80 0.23 17.67 -16.62
CA THR A 80 1.27 17.08 -15.76
C THR A 80 0.68 16.27 -14.62
N ALA A 81 -0.42 16.72 -13.99
CA ALA A 81 -1.11 16.00 -12.93
C ALA A 81 -1.72 14.68 -13.44
N LEU A 82 -2.48 14.75 -14.55
CA LEU A 82 -3.03 13.55 -15.20
C LEU A 82 -1.92 12.62 -15.69
N GLY A 83 -0.85 13.19 -16.26
CA GLY A 83 0.32 12.43 -16.71
C GLY A 83 1.03 11.68 -15.60
N ALA A 84 1.11 12.23 -14.39
CA ALA A 84 1.72 11.56 -13.24
C ALA A 84 0.91 10.31 -12.82
N VAL A 85 -0.42 10.44 -12.73
CA VAL A 85 -1.28 9.29 -12.41
C VAL A 85 -1.25 8.26 -13.55
N ALA A 86 -1.31 8.68 -14.80
CA ALA A 86 -1.18 7.78 -15.95
C ALA A 86 0.17 7.05 -15.96
N LEU A 87 1.27 7.74 -15.63
CA LEU A 87 2.60 7.14 -15.49
C LEU A 87 2.63 6.09 -14.37
N ALA A 88 2.01 6.37 -13.22
CA ALA A 88 1.88 5.41 -12.13
C ALA A 88 1.11 4.15 -12.58
N MET A 89 0.02 4.31 -13.33
CA MET A 89 -0.77 3.20 -13.89
C MET A 89 0.03 2.36 -14.89
N VAL A 90 0.72 3.01 -15.83
CA VAL A 90 1.56 2.32 -16.82
C VAL A 90 2.71 1.59 -16.14
N GLY A 91 3.38 2.25 -15.19
CA GLY A 91 4.44 1.63 -14.39
C GLY A 91 3.95 0.40 -13.63
N ALA A 92 2.78 0.48 -12.99
CA ALA A 92 2.16 -0.65 -12.30
C ALA A 92 1.80 -1.79 -13.27
N PHE A 93 1.21 -1.48 -14.42
CA PHE A 93 0.88 -2.48 -15.45
C PHE A 93 2.13 -3.21 -15.95
N LEU A 94 3.21 -2.47 -16.26
CA LEU A 94 4.48 -3.04 -16.69
C LEU A 94 5.13 -3.89 -15.58
N ALA A 95 5.09 -3.43 -14.33
CA ALA A 95 5.64 -4.18 -13.20
C ALA A 95 4.92 -5.52 -12.98
N VAL A 96 3.57 -5.53 -13.05
CA VAL A 96 2.78 -6.76 -12.96
C VAL A 96 3.05 -7.68 -14.15
N GLY A 97 3.20 -7.13 -15.35
CA GLY A 97 3.60 -7.89 -16.54
C GLY A 97 4.97 -8.55 -16.37
N ALA A 98 5.97 -7.77 -15.97
CA ALA A 98 7.32 -8.28 -15.70
C ALA A 98 7.34 -9.36 -14.60
N TYR A 99 6.53 -9.20 -13.54
CA TYR A 99 6.38 -10.22 -12.51
C TYR A 99 5.82 -11.53 -13.06
N LYS A 100 4.76 -11.46 -13.89
CA LYS A 100 4.17 -12.64 -14.53
C LYS A 100 5.16 -13.38 -15.42
N GLU A 101 5.89 -12.64 -16.26
CA GLU A 101 6.94 -13.24 -17.11
C GLU A 101 8.08 -13.84 -16.28
N GLY A 102 8.49 -13.18 -15.19
CA GLY A 102 9.49 -13.70 -14.27
C GLY A 102 9.06 -15.01 -13.62
N VAL A 103 7.78 -15.14 -13.20
CA VAL A 103 7.23 -16.41 -12.68
C VAL A 103 7.25 -17.47 -13.76
N LYS A 104 6.77 -17.16 -14.97
CA LYS A 104 6.77 -18.10 -16.11
C LYS A 104 8.19 -18.62 -16.43
N LEU A 105 9.17 -17.72 -16.48
CA LEU A 105 10.57 -18.09 -16.73
C LEU A 105 11.16 -18.98 -15.62
N LYS A 106 10.74 -18.76 -14.37
CA LYS A 106 11.28 -19.50 -13.22
C LYS A 106 10.60 -20.86 -13.01
N THR A 107 9.29 -20.92 -13.19
CA THR A 107 8.49 -22.12 -12.86
C THR A 107 8.06 -22.92 -14.08
N GLY A 108 8.12 -22.35 -15.28
CA GLY A 108 7.52 -22.89 -16.50
C GLY A 108 5.99 -22.73 -16.56
N ASP A 109 5.36 -22.24 -15.49
CA ASP A 109 3.92 -22.08 -15.37
C ASP A 109 3.50 -20.61 -15.52
N GLU A 110 2.37 -20.39 -16.18
CA GLU A 110 1.77 -19.05 -16.27
C GLU A 110 0.87 -18.78 -15.07
N LEU A 111 1.02 -17.56 -14.47
CA LEU A 111 0.07 -17.06 -13.48
C LEU A 111 -1.28 -16.82 -14.14
N ARG A 112 -2.29 -17.53 -13.68
CA ARG A 112 -3.61 -17.56 -14.26
C ARG A 112 -4.57 -16.65 -13.51
N ARG A 113 -5.43 -16.02 -14.27
CA ARG A 113 -6.48 -15.19 -13.74
C ARG A 113 -7.80 -15.96 -13.78
N PRO A 114 -8.54 -16.06 -12.65
CA PRO A 114 -9.90 -16.55 -12.68
C PRO A 114 -10.78 -15.69 -13.60
N PRO A 115 -11.75 -16.28 -14.33
CA PRO A 115 -12.63 -15.57 -15.26
C PRO A 115 -13.73 -14.82 -14.50
N PHE A 116 -13.35 -13.74 -13.80
CA PHE A 116 -14.24 -12.98 -12.91
C PHE A 116 -15.45 -12.42 -13.61
N LEU A 117 -15.26 -11.83 -14.81
CA LEU A 117 -16.34 -11.21 -15.58
C LEU A 117 -17.32 -12.26 -16.14
N ALA A 118 -16.81 -13.41 -16.59
CA ALA A 118 -17.67 -14.49 -17.07
C ALA A 118 -18.55 -15.03 -15.94
N MET A 119 -17.97 -15.27 -14.75
CA MET A 119 -18.76 -15.72 -13.58
C MET A 119 -19.73 -14.65 -13.10
N ARG A 120 -19.39 -13.35 -13.26
CA ARG A 120 -20.30 -12.26 -12.92
C ARG A 120 -21.51 -12.23 -13.84
N VAL A 121 -21.34 -12.21 -15.16
CA VAL A 121 -22.48 -12.17 -16.11
C VAL A 121 -23.35 -13.43 -16.04
N LEU A 122 -22.77 -14.60 -15.66
CA LEU A 122 -23.53 -15.81 -15.35
C LEU A 122 -24.45 -15.59 -14.16
N ALA A 123 -23.90 -15.08 -13.05
CA ALA A 123 -24.66 -14.83 -11.83
C ALA A 123 -25.72 -13.74 -12.03
N ASP A 124 -25.47 -12.75 -12.86
CA ASP A 124 -26.38 -11.66 -13.20
C ASP A 124 -27.61 -12.11 -13.99
N GLY A 125 -27.56 -13.26 -14.66
CA GLY A 125 -28.66 -13.79 -15.46
C GLY A 125 -28.42 -13.78 -16.96
N PRO A 126 -28.10 -12.65 -17.62
CA PRO A 126 -27.88 -12.60 -19.08
C PRO A 126 -26.85 -13.61 -19.58
N GLY A 127 -25.73 -13.78 -18.87
CA GLY A 127 -24.74 -14.80 -19.22
C GLY A 127 -25.25 -16.22 -19.07
N ARG A 128 -26.08 -16.49 -18.08
CA ARG A 128 -26.71 -17.79 -17.86
C ARG A 128 -27.67 -18.17 -18.99
N GLU A 129 -28.50 -17.22 -19.40
CA GLU A 129 -29.46 -17.41 -20.51
C GLU A 129 -28.72 -17.56 -21.83
N TYR A 130 -27.73 -16.70 -22.11
CA TYR A 130 -26.88 -16.83 -23.29
C TYR A 130 -26.15 -18.17 -23.33
N LEU A 131 -25.56 -18.63 -22.19
CA LEU A 131 -24.87 -19.90 -22.11
C LEU A 131 -25.79 -21.07 -22.50
N ARG A 132 -26.98 -21.12 -21.93
CA ARG A 132 -27.99 -22.16 -22.26
C ARG A 132 -28.36 -22.11 -23.72
N ALA A 133 -28.80 -20.96 -24.22
CA ALA A 133 -29.24 -20.79 -25.59
C ALA A 133 -28.13 -21.09 -26.61
N SER A 134 -26.90 -20.71 -26.34
CA SER A 134 -25.77 -20.94 -27.25
C SER A 134 -25.30 -22.40 -27.27
N CYS A 135 -25.20 -23.04 -26.09
CA CYS A 135 -24.81 -24.44 -26.00
C CYS A 135 -25.84 -25.37 -26.61
N ASP A 136 -27.15 -25.09 -26.47
CA ASP A 136 -28.23 -25.85 -27.08
C ASP A 136 -28.23 -25.72 -28.62
N LYS A 137 -27.66 -24.62 -29.15
CA LYS A 137 -27.42 -24.42 -30.60
C LYS A 137 -26.08 -24.96 -31.10
N GLY A 138 -25.35 -25.74 -30.25
CA GLY A 138 -24.09 -26.38 -30.62
C GLY A 138 -22.85 -25.53 -30.43
N ALA A 139 -22.88 -24.44 -29.64
CA ALA A 139 -21.68 -23.74 -29.26
C ALA A 139 -20.81 -24.59 -28.31
N HIS A 140 -19.48 -24.45 -28.41
CA HIS A 140 -18.51 -25.23 -27.66
C HIS A 140 -17.74 -24.39 -26.62
N TRP A 141 -18.45 -23.59 -25.80
CA TRP A 141 -17.85 -22.89 -24.68
C TRP A 141 -17.32 -23.88 -23.62
N ALA A 142 -16.20 -23.56 -23.00
CA ALA A 142 -15.69 -24.32 -21.84
C ALA A 142 -16.70 -24.37 -20.68
N LEU A 143 -17.65 -23.43 -20.65
CA LEU A 143 -18.75 -23.33 -19.69
C LEU A 143 -19.96 -24.22 -20.00
N CYS A 144 -20.11 -24.76 -21.22
CA CYS A 144 -21.29 -25.55 -21.62
C CYS A 144 -21.56 -26.78 -20.70
N PRO A 145 -20.56 -27.52 -20.20
CA PRO A 145 -20.82 -28.63 -19.26
C PRO A 145 -21.51 -28.21 -17.96
N PHE A 146 -21.41 -26.93 -17.60
CA PHE A 146 -21.93 -26.39 -16.33
C PHE A 146 -23.30 -25.70 -16.46
N ARG A 147 -23.90 -25.67 -17.67
CA ARG A 147 -25.16 -24.92 -17.93
C ARG A 147 -26.37 -25.35 -17.09
N ALA A 148 -26.31 -26.55 -16.49
CA ALA A 148 -27.36 -27.08 -15.61
C ALA A 148 -27.22 -26.65 -14.13
N LEU A 149 -26.10 -26.03 -13.75
CA LEU A 149 -25.89 -25.55 -12.38
C LEU A 149 -26.76 -24.33 -12.05
N PRO A 150 -26.99 -24.05 -10.74
CA PRO A 150 -27.63 -22.83 -10.28
C PRO A 150 -26.65 -21.65 -10.39
N LEU A 151 -26.48 -21.08 -11.55
CA LEU A 151 -25.45 -20.09 -11.90
C LEU A 151 -25.81 -18.68 -11.37
N ASP A 152 -26.13 -18.54 -10.08
CA ASP A 152 -26.69 -17.33 -9.45
C ASP A 152 -25.75 -16.61 -8.48
N ASN A 153 -24.59 -17.21 -8.15
CA ASN A 153 -23.63 -16.62 -7.23
C ASN A 153 -22.19 -16.70 -7.78
N SER A 154 -21.63 -15.55 -8.17
CA SER A 154 -20.29 -15.49 -8.76
C SER A 154 -19.18 -15.96 -7.81
N GLN A 155 -19.33 -15.81 -6.50
CA GLN A 155 -18.34 -16.27 -5.52
C GLN A 155 -18.35 -17.80 -5.42
N ASP A 156 -19.53 -18.42 -5.41
CA ASP A 156 -19.64 -19.87 -5.43
C ASP A 156 -19.09 -20.45 -6.74
N LEU A 157 -19.40 -19.85 -7.88
CA LEU A 157 -18.90 -20.27 -9.19
C LEU A 157 -17.36 -20.25 -9.28
N LEU A 158 -16.72 -19.27 -8.64
CA LEU A 158 -15.27 -19.14 -8.61
C LEU A 158 -14.60 -20.04 -7.58
N TRP A 159 -15.10 -20.03 -6.34
CA TRP A 159 -14.32 -20.48 -5.19
C TRP A 159 -14.85 -21.73 -4.49
N SER A 160 -16.10 -22.17 -4.79
CA SER A 160 -16.64 -23.38 -4.17
C SER A 160 -15.95 -24.65 -4.68
N ASP A 161 -15.59 -25.54 -3.76
CA ASP A 161 -15.11 -26.88 -4.05
C ASP A 161 -16.25 -27.90 -4.26
N ASP A 162 -17.50 -27.48 -4.01
CA ASP A 162 -18.69 -28.30 -4.29
C ASP A 162 -19.01 -28.27 -5.79
N ARG A 163 -18.92 -29.44 -6.42
CA ARG A 163 -19.23 -29.63 -7.86
C ARG A 163 -20.67 -29.25 -8.24
N LYS A 164 -21.56 -29.09 -7.28
CA LYS A 164 -22.95 -28.65 -7.53
C LYS A 164 -23.08 -27.13 -7.60
N LYS A 165 -22.06 -26.38 -7.21
CA LYS A 165 -22.04 -24.91 -7.14
C LYS A 165 -20.85 -24.30 -7.82
N GLY A 166 -19.65 -24.86 -7.63
CA GLY A 166 -18.40 -24.35 -8.16
C GLY A 166 -18.16 -24.74 -9.62
N ILE A 167 -17.46 -23.88 -10.33
CA ILE A 167 -16.98 -24.13 -11.69
C ILE A 167 -15.46 -24.08 -11.74
N PHE A 168 -14.87 -22.94 -11.34
CA PHE A 168 -13.44 -22.71 -11.53
C PHE A 168 -12.57 -23.63 -10.67
N ASN A 169 -12.86 -23.75 -9.37
CA ASN A 169 -12.06 -24.60 -8.47
C ASN A 169 -12.19 -26.09 -8.75
N VAL A 170 -13.35 -26.55 -9.18
CA VAL A 170 -13.63 -27.98 -9.40
C VAL A 170 -13.24 -28.48 -10.77
N THR A 171 -12.79 -27.62 -11.67
CA THR A 171 -12.48 -27.96 -13.06
C THR A 171 -10.99 -28.17 -13.30
N THR A 172 -10.64 -28.87 -14.38
CA THR A 172 -9.26 -29.19 -14.74
C THR A 172 -8.51 -27.97 -15.27
N LEU A 173 -7.18 -28.02 -15.21
CA LEU A 173 -6.31 -26.96 -15.67
C LEU A 173 -6.52 -26.58 -17.16
N PRO A 174 -6.64 -27.53 -18.11
CA PRO A 174 -6.94 -27.21 -19.50
C PRO A 174 -8.27 -26.47 -19.67
N THR A 175 -9.29 -26.84 -18.89
CA THR A 175 -10.60 -26.16 -18.93
C THR A 175 -10.53 -24.75 -18.38
N ARG A 176 -9.77 -24.51 -17.30
CA ARG A 176 -9.52 -23.16 -16.76
C ARG A 176 -8.87 -22.24 -17.79
N LEU A 177 -7.86 -22.77 -18.52
CA LEU A 177 -7.20 -22.03 -19.60
C LEU A 177 -8.18 -21.62 -20.70
N LYS A 178 -9.01 -22.57 -21.12
CA LYS A 178 -10.00 -22.31 -22.17
C LYS A 178 -11.02 -21.26 -21.69
N MET A 179 -11.47 -21.33 -20.45
CA MET A 179 -12.36 -20.33 -19.85
C MET A 179 -11.72 -18.92 -19.88
N GLU A 180 -10.44 -18.79 -19.52
CA GLU A 180 -9.73 -17.51 -19.55
C GLU A 180 -9.62 -16.95 -20.97
N GLN A 181 -9.29 -17.80 -21.94
CA GLN A 181 -9.20 -17.41 -23.36
C GLN A 181 -10.55 -16.99 -23.95
N GLU A 182 -11.63 -17.62 -23.53
CA GLU A 182 -12.99 -17.37 -24.01
C GLU A 182 -13.68 -16.22 -23.27
N GLU A 183 -13.18 -15.77 -22.09
CA GLU A 183 -13.86 -14.85 -21.18
C GLU A 183 -14.37 -13.60 -21.88
N THR A 184 -13.50 -12.88 -22.59
CA THR A 184 -13.87 -11.61 -23.22
C THR A 184 -14.97 -11.78 -24.25
N ARG A 185 -14.87 -12.82 -25.09
CA ARG A 185 -15.87 -13.10 -26.11
C ARG A 185 -17.19 -13.55 -25.52
N PHE A 186 -17.14 -14.39 -24.49
CA PHE A 186 -18.32 -14.88 -23.78
C PHE A 186 -19.07 -13.72 -23.10
N VAL A 187 -18.36 -12.86 -22.35
CA VAL A 187 -18.92 -11.69 -21.67
C VAL A 187 -19.56 -10.73 -22.66
N LEU A 188 -18.86 -10.39 -23.75
CA LEU A 188 -19.39 -9.49 -24.77
C LEU A 188 -20.71 -10.03 -25.39
N ASN A 189 -20.72 -11.30 -25.76
CA ASN A 189 -21.90 -11.93 -26.33
C ASN A 189 -23.05 -12.02 -25.31
N SER A 190 -22.77 -12.26 -24.04
CA SER A 190 -23.77 -12.27 -22.95
C SER A 190 -24.42 -10.91 -22.78
N VAL A 191 -23.60 -9.84 -22.77
CA VAL A 191 -24.09 -8.46 -22.66
C VAL A 191 -24.92 -8.06 -23.89
N LEU A 192 -24.49 -8.47 -25.10
CA LEU A 192 -25.24 -8.19 -26.34
C LEU A 192 -26.52 -9.01 -26.43
N TYR A 193 -26.60 -10.17 -25.80
CA TYR A 193 -27.78 -11.02 -25.77
C TYR A 193 -28.93 -10.39 -24.98
N ASP A 194 -28.62 -9.83 -23.80
CA ASP A 194 -29.56 -9.06 -22.97
C ASP A 194 -28.87 -7.84 -22.35
N PRO A 195 -28.70 -6.74 -23.09
CA PRO A 195 -28.04 -5.55 -22.61
C PRO A 195 -28.81 -4.83 -21.49
N VAL A 196 -30.14 -4.88 -21.52
CA VAL A 196 -30.96 -4.22 -20.49
C VAL A 196 -30.87 -4.98 -19.18
N GLY A 197 -31.03 -6.30 -19.21
CA GLY A 197 -30.89 -7.16 -18.03
C GLY A 197 -29.50 -7.00 -17.40
N GLN A 198 -28.43 -6.91 -18.22
CA GLN A 198 -27.09 -6.71 -17.68
C GLN A 198 -26.91 -5.34 -17.01
N VAL A 199 -27.47 -4.27 -17.57
CA VAL A 199 -27.43 -2.94 -16.94
C VAL A 199 -28.18 -2.94 -15.62
N VAL A 200 -29.37 -3.53 -15.57
CA VAL A 200 -30.17 -3.63 -14.35
C VAL A 200 -29.40 -4.39 -13.27
N ALA A 201 -28.91 -5.59 -13.57
CA ALA A 201 -28.13 -6.39 -12.63
C ALA A 201 -26.85 -5.66 -12.14
N SER A 202 -26.17 -4.95 -13.06
CA SER A 202 -24.99 -4.16 -12.68
C SER A 202 -25.33 -3.02 -11.72
N VAL A 203 -26.47 -2.34 -11.89
CA VAL A 203 -26.94 -1.29 -10.98
C VAL A 203 -27.36 -1.86 -9.63
N GLU A 204 -28.05 -2.99 -9.61
CA GLU A 204 -28.43 -3.69 -8.38
C GLU A 204 -27.20 -4.13 -7.58
N ASN A 205 -26.22 -4.78 -8.24
CA ASN A 205 -24.96 -5.18 -7.62
C ASN A 205 -24.15 -3.98 -7.12
N TRP A 206 -24.19 -2.86 -7.82
CA TRP A 206 -23.56 -1.62 -7.37
C TRP A 206 -24.23 -1.09 -6.11
N GLY A 207 -25.56 -1.04 -6.06
CA GLY A 207 -26.32 -0.62 -4.89
C GLY A 207 -26.06 -1.53 -3.68
N GLU A 208 -26.06 -2.85 -3.90
CA GLU A 208 -25.71 -3.84 -2.89
C GLU A 208 -24.30 -3.63 -2.36
N GLN A 209 -23.30 -3.48 -3.25
CA GLN A 209 -21.93 -3.24 -2.84
C GLN A 209 -21.75 -1.96 -2.02
N LEU A 210 -22.46 -0.87 -2.37
CA LEU A 210 -22.40 0.38 -1.60
C LEU A 210 -22.95 0.23 -0.19
N SER A 211 -23.91 -0.67 0.04
CA SER A 211 -24.45 -0.97 1.37
C SER A 211 -23.49 -1.78 2.25
N MET A 212 -22.50 -2.46 1.66
CA MET A 212 -21.55 -3.33 2.33
C MET A 212 -20.30 -2.58 2.84
N TYR A 213 -20.49 -1.51 3.62
CA TYR A 213 -19.40 -0.65 4.13
C TYR A 213 -18.60 -1.24 5.30
N TYR A 214 -18.95 -2.42 5.77
CA TYR A 214 -18.40 -3.10 6.95
C TYR A 214 -17.50 -4.29 6.57
N VAL A 215 -16.73 -4.78 7.55
CA VAL A 215 -15.91 -5.99 7.42
C VAL A 215 -16.45 -7.03 8.38
N ASP A 216 -17.00 -8.12 7.88
CA ASP A 216 -17.53 -9.17 8.74
C ASP A 216 -16.86 -10.55 8.55
N ASP A 217 -16.38 -10.83 7.34
CA ASP A 217 -16.00 -12.17 6.92
C ASP A 217 -14.78 -12.76 7.69
N PRO A 218 -13.59 -12.13 7.76
CA PRO A 218 -12.47 -12.67 8.53
C PRO A 218 -12.71 -12.69 10.04
N ILE A 219 -13.72 -11.96 10.50
CA ILE A 219 -14.08 -11.80 11.91
C ILE A 219 -15.09 -12.86 12.34
N LYS A 220 -16.05 -13.17 11.47
CA LYS A 220 -17.06 -14.21 11.73
C LYS A 220 -16.47 -15.62 11.64
N ASN A 221 -15.46 -15.82 10.79
CA ASN A 221 -14.85 -17.11 10.56
C ASN A 221 -13.31 -17.04 10.57
N PRO A 222 -12.65 -16.57 11.66
CA PRO A 222 -11.19 -16.54 11.72
C PRO A 222 -10.59 -17.94 11.56
N HIS A 223 -11.32 -18.97 12.01
CA HIS A 223 -10.95 -20.37 11.88
C HIS A 223 -10.86 -20.82 10.42
N TYR A 224 -11.79 -20.40 9.55
CA TYR A 224 -11.78 -20.77 8.13
C TYR A 224 -10.51 -20.30 7.40
N TYR A 225 -10.14 -19.04 7.63
CA TYR A 225 -8.96 -18.45 6.95
C TYR A 225 -7.62 -18.96 7.48
N LEU A 226 -7.56 -19.42 8.72
CA LEU A 226 -6.31 -19.82 9.37
C LEU A 226 -6.10 -21.32 9.38
N THR A 227 -7.16 -22.12 9.35
CA THR A 227 -7.06 -23.58 9.50
C THR A 227 -7.18 -24.37 8.19
N ASN A 228 -7.76 -23.77 7.15
CA ASN A 228 -7.93 -24.44 5.86
C ASN A 228 -6.79 -24.18 4.86
N ASP A 229 -5.84 -23.32 5.21
CA ASP A 229 -4.68 -23.05 4.38
C ASP A 229 -3.47 -23.84 4.90
N TYR A 230 -2.99 -24.79 4.10
CA TYR A 230 -1.81 -25.60 4.39
C TYR A 230 -0.57 -24.74 4.71
N TRP A 231 -0.43 -23.60 4.03
CA TRP A 231 0.71 -22.71 4.26
C TRP A 231 0.65 -22.07 5.65
N SER A 232 -0.53 -21.59 6.05
CA SER A 232 -0.76 -20.98 7.37
C SER A 232 -0.55 -22.00 8.49
N THR A 233 -1.07 -23.23 8.32
CA THR A 233 -0.93 -24.30 9.31
C THR A 233 0.52 -24.73 9.50
N THR A 234 1.32 -24.67 8.45
CA THR A 234 2.72 -25.12 8.48
C THR A 234 3.67 -24.03 8.95
N ASN A 235 3.42 -22.75 8.56
CA ASN A 235 4.38 -21.67 8.77
C ASN A 235 4.00 -20.72 9.91
N LEU A 236 2.75 -20.71 10.37
CA LEU A 236 2.24 -19.82 11.40
C LEU A 236 1.51 -20.55 12.56
N PRO A 237 2.11 -21.62 13.14
CA PRO A 237 1.42 -22.47 14.12
C PRO A 237 0.96 -21.72 15.38
N LEU A 238 1.68 -20.67 15.81
CA LEU A 238 1.31 -19.85 16.98
C LEU A 238 0.08 -18.98 16.73
N LEU A 239 -0.07 -18.44 15.51
CA LEU A 239 -1.25 -17.68 15.11
C LEU A 239 -2.50 -18.58 15.02
N ILE A 240 -2.32 -19.80 14.56
CA ILE A 240 -3.39 -20.79 14.42
C ILE A 240 -3.89 -21.25 15.77
N ASN A 241 -2.99 -21.55 16.71
CA ASN A 241 -3.38 -21.94 18.07
C ASN A 241 -4.20 -20.82 18.75
N ARG A 242 -3.77 -19.57 18.63
CA ARG A 242 -4.53 -18.41 19.17
C ARG A 242 -5.87 -18.20 18.46
N ALA A 243 -5.92 -18.38 17.14
CA ALA A 243 -7.18 -18.30 16.39
C ALA A 243 -8.11 -19.48 16.70
N HIS A 244 -7.57 -20.65 17.01
CA HIS A 244 -8.32 -21.81 17.46
C HIS A 244 -8.98 -21.57 18.83
N ASP A 245 -8.26 -20.94 19.74
CA ASP A 245 -8.77 -20.54 21.06
C ASP A 245 -9.85 -19.46 20.94
N CYS A 246 -9.69 -18.52 20.03
CA CYS A 246 -10.69 -17.50 19.70
C CYS A 246 -11.93 -18.07 18.98
N GLY A 247 -11.79 -19.15 18.22
CA GLY A 247 -12.89 -19.80 17.50
C GLY A 247 -13.74 -20.73 18.36
N ARG A 248 -13.20 -21.30 19.44
CA ARG A 248 -13.88 -22.22 20.33
C ARG A 248 -14.72 -21.53 21.40
N ASP A 249 -14.21 -20.46 21.98
CA ASP A 249 -14.88 -19.70 23.04
C ASP A 249 -15.21 -18.29 22.54
N HIS A 250 -16.44 -18.08 22.12
CA HIS A 250 -16.95 -16.77 21.69
C HIS A 250 -16.80 -15.67 22.76
N TRP A 251 -16.47 -16.02 24.00
CA TRP A 251 -16.30 -15.13 25.15
C TRP A 251 -14.83 -14.79 25.46
N GLY A 252 -13.90 -15.65 25.11
CA GLY A 252 -12.48 -15.48 25.46
C GLY A 252 -11.75 -14.38 24.71
N CYS A 253 -12.22 -13.98 23.53
CA CYS A 253 -11.55 -12.98 22.72
C CYS A 253 -12.04 -11.54 22.91
N GLY A 254 -13.14 -11.29 23.60
CA GLY A 254 -13.66 -9.93 23.85
C GLY A 254 -13.97 -9.11 22.58
N PHE A 255 -13.73 -9.73 21.43
CA PHE A 255 -13.63 -9.07 20.14
C PHE A 255 -15.00 -8.82 19.48
N ARG A 256 -15.97 -9.68 19.73
CA ARG A 256 -17.27 -9.64 19.00
C ARG A 256 -18.11 -8.41 19.34
N LEU A 257 -18.22 -8.05 20.61
CA LEU A 257 -18.93 -6.85 21.07
C LEU A 257 -18.29 -5.55 20.56
N THR A 258 -16.95 -5.52 20.49
CA THR A 258 -16.19 -4.37 19.94
C THR A 258 -16.35 -4.23 18.43
N ILE A 259 -16.60 -5.31 17.71
CA ILE A 259 -16.74 -5.30 16.25
C ILE A 259 -18.10 -4.82 15.82
N ASP A 260 -19.17 -5.37 16.38
CA ASP A 260 -20.54 -4.94 16.06
C ASP A 260 -20.72 -3.46 16.39
N GLY A 261 -20.19 -3.01 17.55
CA GLY A 261 -20.14 -1.59 17.88
C GLY A 261 -19.29 -0.76 16.91
N SER A 262 -18.17 -1.30 16.43
CA SER A 262 -17.31 -0.61 15.46
C SER A 262 -17.92 -0.51 14.07
N ILE A 263 -18.70 -1.50 13.64
CA ILE A 263 -19.46 -1.47 12.39
C ILE A 263 -20.52 -0.37 12.44
N TRP A 264 -21.28 -0.33 13.52
CA TRP A 264 -22.29 0.72 13.70
C TRP A 264 -21.66 2.11 13.73
N LEU A 265 -20.59 2.30 14.53
CA LEU A 265 -19.87 3.58 14.60
C LEU A 265 -19.31 3.98 13.22
N HIS A 266 -18.75 3.03 12.46
CA HIS A 266 -18.27 3.31 11.12
C HIS A 266 -19.37 3.78 10.18
N GLY A 267 -20.56 3.14 10.23
CA GLY A 267 -21.74 3.55 9.47
C GLY A 267 -22.19 4.97 9.80
N VAL A 268 -22.25 5.31 11.08
CA VAL A 268 -22.58 6.66 11.54
C VAL A 268 -21.55 7.68 11.05
N LEU A 269 -20.26 7.39 11.20
CA LEU A 269 -19.19 8.27 10.74
C LEU A 269 -19.18 8.45 9.22
N LEU A 270 -19.50 7.40 8.46
CA LEU A 270 -19.66 7.46 7.02
C LEU A 270 -20.82 8.37 6.62
N ALA A 271 -21.99 8.18 7.24
CA ALA A 271 -23.18 8.99 6.97
C ALA A 271 -22.95 10.47 7.34
N LEU A 272 -22.40 10.74 8.53
CA LEU A 272 -22.03 12.09 8.95
C LEU A 272 -20.99 12.69 8.02
N GLY A 273 -19.99 11.92 7.60
CA GLY A 273 -18.97 12.34 6.66
C GLY A 273 -19.55 12.78 5.33
N LEU A 274 -20.47 12.02 4.76
CA LEU A 274 -21.17 12.37 3.51
C LEU A 274 -22.03 13.63 3.68
N ILE A 275 -22.74 13.78 4.81
CA ILE A 275 -23.53 14.97 5.13
C ILE A 275 -22.62 16.20 5.21
N VAL A 276 -21.50 16.13 5.93
CA VAL A 276 -20.54 17.22 6.08
C VAL A 276 -19.94 17.62 4.73
N ILE A 277 -19.51 16.64 3.93
CA ILE A 277 -18.97 16.90 2.59
C ILE A 277 -20.04 17.55 1.71
N GLY A 278 -21.26 17.01 1.67
CA GLY A 278 -22.38 17.56 0.91
C GLY A 278 -22.72 18.99 1.34
N TRP A 279 -22.77 19.24 2.65
CA TRP A 279 -22.98 20.57 3.18
C TRP A 279 -21.86 21.54 2.80
N ARG A 280 -20.58 21.12 2.90
CA ARG A 280 -19.45 21.96 2.50
C ARG A 280 -19.49 22.29 1.00
N LEU A 281 -19.81 21.34 0.16
CA LEU A 281 -19.92 21.55 -1.29
C LEU A 281 -21.14 22.42 -1.67
N SER A 282 -22.22 22.38 -0.88
CA SER A 282 -23.41 23.19 -1.10
C SER A 282 -23.27 24.67 -0.69
N ARG A 283 -22.19 25.02 0.01
CA ARG A 283 -21.93 26.42 0.42
C ARG A 283 -21.78 27.34 -0.78
N ARG A 284 -22.18 28.61 -0.61
CA ARG A 284 -22.25 29.57 -1.69
C ARG A 284 -20.90 29.83 -2.38
N ASP A 285 -19.80 29.77 -1.65
CA ASP A 285 -18.43 29.91 -2.16
C ASP A 285 -18.01 28.81 -3.14
N ILE A 286 -18.62 27.62 -3.07
CA ILE A 286 -18.40 26.51 -4.01
C ILE A 286 -19.57 26.38 -4.97
N PHE A 287 -20.77 26.06 -4.47
CA PHE A 287 -21.90 25.71 -5.32
C PHE A 287 -22.35 26.84 -6.26
N SER A 288 -22.56 28.04 -5.71
CA SER A 288 -22.98 29.19 -6.53
C SER A 288 -21.89 29.61 -7.50
N ALA A 289 -20.62 29.60 -7.06
CA ALA A 289 -19.49 29.93 -7.91
C ALA A 289 -19.31 28.91 -9.05
N LEU A 290 -19.47 27.62 -8.75
CA LEU A 290 -19.42 26.55 -9.77
C LEU A 290 -20.56 26.71 -10.79
N ARG A 291 -21.80 26.94 -10.32
CA ARG A 291 -22.96 27.12 -11.18
C ARG A 291 -22.84 28.33 -12.12
N ARG A 292 -22.19 29.40 -11.67
CA ARG A 292 -21.92 30.60 -12.49
C ARG A 292 -20.66 30.47 -13.35
N GLY A 293 -19.91 29.38 -13.22
CA GLY A 293 -18.62 29.21 -13.91
C GLY A 293 -17.51 30.14 -13.43
N GLU A 294 -17.65 30.66 -12.20
CA GLU A 294 -16.73 31.60 -11.55
C GLU A 294 -15.71 30.92 -10.64
N LEU A 295 -15.88 29.61 -10.38
CA LEU A 295 -14.97 28.85 -9.53
C LEU A 295 -13.63 28.63 -10.25
N ALA A 296 -12.68 29.51 -9.99
CA ALA A 296 -11.38 29.48 -10.65
C ALA A 296 -10.41 28.48 -9.98
N TRP A 297 -9.61 27.80 -10.79
CA TRP A 297 -8.63 26.80 -10.35
C TRP A 297 -7.67 27.24 -9.25
N ASN A 298 -7.24 28.50 -9.27
CA ASN A 298 -6.30 29.06 -8.30
C ASN A 298 -6.90 29.28 -6.90
N SER A 299 -8.22 29.14 -6.73
CA SER A 299 -8.89 29.28 -5.43
C SER A 299 -8.78 27.99 -4.59
N ASP A 300 -8.64 28.14 -3.29
CA ASP A 300 -8.65 27.00 -2.36
C ASP A 300 -10.02 26.29 -2.36
N ALA A 301 -11.09 27.02 -2.63
CA ALA A 301 -12.45 26.48 -2.79
C ALA A 301 -12.55 25.50 -3.98
N ALA A 302 -11.93 25.83 -5.12
CA ALA A 302 -11.93 24.95 -6.29
C ALA A 302 -11.15 23.65 -6.04
N ARG A 303 -9.98 23.75 -5.41
CA ARG A 303 -9.17 22.59 -5.06
C ARG A 303 -9.86 21.69 -4.05
N LEU A 304 -10.47 22.29 -3.03
CA LEU A 304 -11.25 21.56 -2.05
C LEU A 304 -12.46 20.88 -2.69
N ALA A 305 -13.18 21.57 -3.58
CA ALA A 305 -14.31 21.00 -4.30
C ALA A 305 -13.87 19.79 -5.16
N MET A 306 -12.77 19.93 -5.89
CA MET A 306 -12.19 18.82 -6.65
C MET A 306 -11.78 17.65 -5.76
N ALA A 307 -11.05 17.92 -4.66
CA ALA A 307 -10.60 16.89 -3.75
C ALA A 307 -11.78 16.11 -3.13
N LEU A 308 -12.77 16.82 -2.57
CA LEU A 308 -13.94 16.19 -1.97
C LEU A 308 -14.80 15.47 -3.01
N GLY A 309 -14.96 16.05 -4.20
CA GLY A 309 -15.68 15.41 -5.31
C GLY A 309 -14.99 14.12 -5.78
N LEU A 310 -13.67 14.10 -5.90
CA LEU A 310 -12.91 12.89 -6.25
C LEU A 310 -12.96 11.84 -5.15
N LEU A 311 -12.90 12.20 -3.86
CA LEU A 311 -13.04 11.24 -2.76
C LEU A 311 -14.40 10.54 -2.77
N VAL A 312 -15.49 11.29 -2.95
CA VAL A 312 -16.83 10.72 -3.08
C VAL A 312 -16.91 9.89 -4.37
N GLY A 313 -16.46 10.45 -5.49
CA GLY A 313 -16.50 9.78 -6.79
C GLY A 313 -15.77 8.44 -6.79
N VAL A 314 -14.53 8.37 -6.26
CA VAL A 314 -13.76 7.12 -6.22
C VAL A 314 -14.40 6.10 -5.28
N THR A 315 -15.05 6.54 -4.19
CA THR A 315 -15.79 5.63 -3.29
C THR A 315 -16.99 5.00 -4.01
N LEU A 316 -17.74 5.80 -4.78
CA LEU A 316 -18.85 5.31 -5.61
C LEU A 316 -18.36 4.40 -6.74
N MET A 317 -17.29 4.78 -7.43
CA MET A 317 -16.72 3.99 -8.53
C MET A 317 -16.11 2.68 -8.03
N ASN A 318 -15.50 2.65 -6.85
CA ASN A 318 -15.04 1.40 -6.25
C ASN A 318 -16.20 0.43 -6.01
N GLY A 319 -17.36 0.92 -5.55
CA GLY A 319 -18.57 0.12 -5.44
C GLY A 319 -19.00 -0.45 -6.78
N PHE A 320 -18.97 0.35 -7.84
CA PHE A 320 -19.30 -0.10 -9.21
C PHE A 320 -18.30 -1.16 -9.71
N VAL A 321 -17.02 -0.87 -9.66
CA VAL A 321 -15.98 -1.80 -10.15
C VAL A 321 -16.03 -3.13 -9.40
N CYS A 322 -16.21 -3.11 -8.10
CA CYS A 322 -16.24 -4.34 -7.30
C CYS A 322 -17.58 -5.06 -7.41
N GLY A 323 -18.70 -4.37 -7.30
CA GLY A 323 -20.04 -4.97 -7.34
C GLY A 323 -20.42 -5.46 -8.73
N ALA A 324 -20.37 -4.56 -9.72
CA ALA A 324 -20.85 -4.86 -11.07
C ALA A 324 -19.90 -5.71 -11.92
N LEU A 325 -18.56 -5.62 -11.68
CA LEU A 325 -17.57 -6.34 -12.51
C LEU A 325 -16.98 -7.58 -11.82
N SER A 326 -17.19 -7.75 -10.51
CA SER A 326 -16.66 -8.91 -9.77
C SER A 326 -17.78 -9.62 -9.00
N GLY A 327 -18.31 -8.95 -7.97
CA GLY A 327 -19.42 -9.40 -7.15
C GLY A 327 -19.41 -8.67 -5.82
N PRO A 328 -20.60 -8.33 -5.27
CA PRO A 328 -20.70 -7.65 -3.99
C PRO A 328 -20.01 -8.44 -2.87
N PHE A 329 -19.13 -7.76 -2.12
CA PHE A 329 -18.46 -8.35 -0.98
C PHE A 329 -18.09 -7.26 0.05
N PRO A 330 -18.35 -7.48 1.37
CA PRO A 330 -18.19 -6.42 2.38
C PRO A 330 -16.83 -5.75 2.39
N ARG A 331 -15.74 -6.52 2.36
CA ARG A 331 -14.37 -5.98 2.40
C ARG A 331 -14.05 -5.02 1.25
N TYR A 332 -14.70 -5.18 0.09
CA TYR A 332 -14.40 -4.36 -1.09
C TYR A 332 -14.82 -2.90 -0.94
N GLN A 333 -15.87 -2.63 -0.20
CA GLN A 333 -16.29 -1.25 0.07
C GLN A 333 -15.69 -0.72 1.38
N ALA A 334 -15.60 -1.56 2.42
CA ALA A 334 -15.05 -1.19 3.70
C ALA A 334 -13.60 -0.67 3.62
N ARG A 335 -12.79 -1.20 2.69
CA ARG A 335 -11.38 -0.82 2.51
C ARG A 335 -11.17 0.64 2.09
N ILE A 336 -12.18 1.29 1.51
CA ILE A 336 -12.07 2.65 0.97
C ILE A 336 -12.94 3.67 1.71
N THR A 337 -14.03 3.28 2.35
CA THR A 337 -15.01 4.22 2.94
C THR A 337 -14.44 5.16 4.00
N TRP A 338 -13.33 4.80 4.65
CA TRP A 338 -12.67 5.65 5.64
C TRP A 338 -12.15 6.99 5.06
N ILE A 339 -11.90 7.05 3.73
CA ILE A 339 -11.45 8.30 3.08
C ILE A 339 -12.54 9.37 3.12
N ILE A 340 -13.82 8.99 3.21
CA ILE A 340 -14.95 9.92 3.39
C ILE A 340 -14.84 10.63 4.74
N SER A 341 -14.54 9.90 5.81
CA SER A 341 -14.31 10.51 7.14
C SER A 341 -13.11 11.45 7.13
N ALA A 342 -12.02 11.08 6.43
CA ALA A 342 -10.86 11.94 6.25
C ALA A 342 -11.21 13.21 5.45
N GLY A 343 -11.95 13.09 4.35
CA GLY A 343 -12.46 14.22 3.56
C GLY A 343 -13.38 15.12 4.37
N ALA A 344 -14.26 14.55 5.19
CA ALA A 344 -15.12 15.31 6.10
C ALA A 344 -14.32 16.13 7.13
N ALA A 345 -13.27 15.54 7.71
CA ALA A 345 -12.37 16.27 8.61
C ALA A 345 -11.71 17.46 7.90
N VAL A 346 -11.23 17.28 6.68
CA VAL A 346 -10.68 18.40 5.86
C VAL A 346 -11.76 19.45 5.57
N ALA A 347 -12.98 19.02 5.25
CA ALA A 347 -14.10 19.93 5.03
C ALA A 347 -14.41 20.78 6.27
N VAL A 348 -14.46 20.16 7.47
CA VAL A 348 -14.64 20.88 8.76
C VAL A 348 -13.51 21.87 9.01
N ILE A 349 -12.25 21.44 8.88
CA ILE A 349 -11.08 22.29 9.05
C ILE A 349 -11.16 23.51 8.14
N SER A 350 -11.58 23.34 6.88
CA SER A 350 -11.72 24.43 5.92
C SER A 350 -12.79 25.47 6.29
N MET A 351 -13.72 25.13 7.18
CA MET A 351 -14.80 26.01 7.63
C MET A 351 -14.46 26.78 8.91
N ILE A 352 -13.41 26.41 9.61
CA ILE A 352 -12.96 27.05 10.84
C ILE A 352 -11.78 27.97 10.51
N PRO A 353 -11.95 29.33 10.46
CA PRO A 353 -10.88 30.21 10.02
C PRO A 353 -9.59 30.08 10.81
N ALA A 354 -9.69 29.86 12.13
CA ALA A 354 -8.52 29.63 12.99
C ALA A 354 -7.73 28.37 12.61
N LEU A 355 -8.40 27.27 12.21
CA LEU A 355 -7.77 26.03 11.77
C LEU A 355 -7.28 26.13 10.33
N ALA A 356 -8.05 26.80 9.46
CA ALA A 356 -7.68 27.02 8.07
C ALA A 356 -6.45 27.94 7.94
N ALA A 357 -6.26 28.86 8.89
CA ALA A 357 -5.10 29.75 8.95
C ALA A 357 -3.82 29.05 9.45
N ILE A 358 -3.89 27.83 10.00
CA ILE A 358 -2.73 27.09 10.46
C ILE A 358 -1.86 26.72 9.26
N ARG A 359 -0.63 27.18 9.24
CA ARG A 359 0.37 26.75 8.27
C ARG A 359 0.90 25.37 8.65
N TRP A 360 0.18 24.31 8.28
CA TRP A 360 0.49 22.92 8.62
C TRP A 360 1.92 22.50 8.20
N ARG A 361 2.47 23.10 7.13
CA ARG A 361 3.87 22.86 6.72
C ARG A 361 4.89 23.43 7.73
N VAL A 362 4.52 24.47 8.47
CA VAL A 362 5.36 25.11 9.48
C VAL A 362 5.13 24.49 10.88
N LEU A 363 4.04 23.74 11.05
CA LEU A 363 3.73 23.07 12.31
C LEU A 363 4.85 22.14 12.78
N PRO A 364 5.46 21.29 11.94
CA PRO A 364 6.62 20.51 12.33
C PRO A 364 7.79 21.40 12.79
N GLU A 365 8.04 22.53 12.13
CA GLU A 365 9.10 23.47 12.53
C GLU A 365 8.80 24.14 13.88
N ARG A 366 7.52 24.52 14.11
CA ARG A 366 7.09 25.07 15.41
C ARG A 366 7.13 24.03 16.51
N LEU A 367 6.71 22.78 16.25
CA LEU A 367 6.84 21.67 17.20
C LEU A 367 8.30 21.35 17.47
N LEU A 368 9.16 21.39 16.43
CA LEU A 368 10.62 21.21 16.58
C LEU A 368 11.27 22.38 17.34
N GLY A 369 10.65 23.55 17.37
CA GLY A 369 11.06 24.72 18.13
C GLY A 369 10.59 24.74 19.59
N LEU A 370 9.69 23.84 20.02
CA LEU A 370 9.30 23.72 21.41
C LEU A 370 10.53 23.38 22.27
N PRO A 371 10.68 23.95 23.49
CA PRO A 371 11.85 23.71 24.34
C PRO A 371 12.17 22.24 24.55
N VAL A 372 11.13 21.41 24.76
CA VAL A 372 11.27 19.96 24.93
C VAL A 372 11.77 19.29 23.64
N VAL A 373 11.24 19.68 22.48
CA VAL A 373 11.64 19.11 21.19
C VAL A 373 12.99 19.65 20.75
N ALA A 374 13.27 20.91 21.03
CA ALA A 374 14.58 21.52 20.78
C ALA A 374 15.67 20.85 21.63
N ASP A 375 15.38 20.54 22.90
CA ASP A 375 16.28 19.81 23.77
C ASP A 375 16.47 18.35 23.31
N LEU A 376 15.38 17.67 22.94
CA LEU A 376 15.42 16.33 22.35
C LEU A 376 16.23 16.33 21.02
N ARG A 377 16.04 17.33 20.16
CA ARG A 377 16.81 17.51 18.91
C ARG A 377 18.29 17.78 19.16
N ARG A 378 18.62 18.53 20.21
CA ARG A 378 20.01 18.73 20.64
C ARG A 378 20.63 17.43 21.14
N ARG A 379 19.85 16.55 21.78
CA ARG A 379 20.27 15.24 22.25
C ARG A 379 20.33 14.18 21.17
N ILE A 380 19.49 14.29 20.12
CA ILE A 380 19.53 13.39 18.97
C ILE A 380 20.59 13.87 17.99
N ASP A 381 21.68 13.14 17.92
CA ASP A 381 22.71 13.38 16.92
C ASP A 381 22.16 13.09 15.50
N MET A 382 22.09 14.13 14.67
CA MET A 382 21.62 13.99 13.28
C MET A 382 22.49 13.02 12.48
N ALA A 383 23.75 12.80 12.87
CA ALA A 383 24.58 11.77 12.32
C ALA A 383 24.07 10.37 12.67
N PHE A 384 23.44 10.19 13.85
CA PHE A 384 22.82 8.92 14.24
C PHE A 384 21.63 8.56 13.35
N LEU A 385 20.76 9.53 13.05
CA LEU A 385 19.63 9.30 12.13
C LEU A 385 20.09 8.96 10.70
N ARG A 386 21.08 9.70 10.18
CA ARG A 386 21.69 9.42 8.88
C ARG A 386 22.34 8.04 8.85
N PHE A 387 23.02 7.67 9.93
CA PHE A 387 23.63 6.36 10.08
C PHE A 387 22.59 5.24 10.04
N GLY A 388 21.45 5.42 10.71
CA GLY A 388 20.32 4.48 10.66
C GLY A 388 19.73 4.32 9.24
N MET A 389 19.58 5.42 8.51
CA MET A 389 19.14 5.40 7.10
C MET A 389 20.13 4.64 6.21
N VAL A 390 21.43 4.86 6.41
CA VAL A 390 22.48 4.12 5.69
C VAL A 390 22.45 2.63 6.06
N GLY A 391 22.17 2.29 7.33
CA GLY A 391 21.97 0.91 7.74
C GLY A 391 20.80 0.22 7.01
N ALA A 392 19.67 0.92 6.87
CA ALA A 392 18.53 0.41 6.08
C ALA A 392 18.89 0.21 4.59
N ALA A 393 19.61 1.15 3.98
CA ALA A 393 20.11 0.99 2.62
C ALA A 393 21.08 -0.20 2.50
N GLY A 394 21.94 -0.40 3.50
CA GLY A 394 22.83 -1.55 3.57
C GLY A 394 22.10 -2.89 3.61
N PHE A 395 20.98 -2.95 4.33
CA PHE A 395 20.13 -4.15 4.35
C PHE A 395 19.57 -4.47 2.96
N VAL A 396 19.15 -3.46 2.20
CA VAL A 396 18.67 -3.67 0.83
C VAL A 396 19.77 -4.23 -0.07
N VAL A 397 20.99 -3.70 0.05
CA VAL A 397 22.16 -4.21 -0.70
C VAL A 397 22.50 -5.65 -0.29
N ASP A 398 22.55 -5.92 1.03
CA ASP A 398 22.84 -7.25 1.56
C ASP A 398 21.84 -8.30 1.05
N TYR A 399 20.55 -8.00 1.18
CA TYR A 399 19.48 -8.88 0.70
C TYR A 399 19.55 -9.07 -0.82
N GLY A 400 19.72 -8.00 -1.58
CA GLY A 400 19.78 -8.06 -3.04
C GLY A 400 20.96 -8.92 -3.52
N VAL A 401 22.15 -8.71 -2.97
CA VAL A 401 23.35 -9.50 -3.34
C VAL A 401 23.19 -10.95 -2.89
N LEU A 402 22.66 -11.21 -1.67
CA LEU A 402 22.40 -12.56 -1.21
C LEU A 402 21.42 -13.28 -2.13
N HIS A 403 20.35 -12.60 -2.51
CA HIS A 403 19.34 -13.15 -3.42
C HIS A 403 19.94 -13.48 -4.79
N LEU A 404 20.73 -12.58 -5.37
CA LEU A 404 21.42 -12.82 -6.63
C LEU A 404 22.41 -14.01 -6.53
N ALA A 405 23.21 -14.05 -5.47
CA ALA A 405 24.18 -15.12 -5.24
C ALA A 405 23.52 -16.50 -5.07
N THR A 406 22.38 -16.56 -4.40
CA THR A 406 21.66 -17.82 -4.18
C THR A 406 20.83 -18.25 -5.38
N GLN A 407 20.09 -17.32 -6.02
CA GLN A 407 19.16 -17.66 -7.08
C GLN A 407 19.83 -17.82 -8.45
N PHE A 408 20.84 -17.00 -8.75
CA PHE A 408 21.51 -16.99 -10.04
C PHE A 408 22.95 -17.54 -9.96
N GLY A 409 23.63 -17.38 -8.81
CA GLY A 409 24.97 -17.88 -8.61
C GLY A 409 25.05 -19.32 -8.10
N GLY A 410 23.92 -19.97 -7.81
CA GLY A 410 23.88 -21.36 -7.31
C GLY A 410 24.51 -21.56 -5.94
N LEU A 411 24.82 -20.48 -5.20
CA LEU A 411 25.43 -20.59 -3.87
C LEU A 411 24.36 -20.97 -2.84
N ASN A 412 24.74 -21.81 -1.88
CA ASN A 412 23.87 -22.00 -0.71
C ASN A 412 23.81 -20.72 0.12
N PRO A 413 22.75 -20.52 0.96
CA PRO A 413 22.56 -19.28 1.73
C PRO A 413 23.76 -18.91 2.63
N TYR A 414 24.50 -19.88 3.13
CA TYR A 414 25.69 -19.62 3.97
C TYR A 414 26.85 -19.10 3.13
N ALA A 415 27.15 -19.75 1.99
CA ALA A 415 28.17 -19.27 1.05
C ALA A 415 27.79 -17.90 0.47
N GLY A 416 26.53 -17.68 0.14
CA GLY A 416 26.02 -16.39 -0.33
C GLY A 416 26.27 -15.26 0.67
N ARG A 417 26.25 -15.51 1.99
CA ARG A 417 26.57 -14.53 3.03
C ARG A 417 28.01 -14.04 3.01
N PHE A 418 28.96 -14.90 2.61
CA PHE A 418 30.36 -14.47 2.47
C PHE A 418 30.55 -13.46 1.31
N VAL A 419 29.61 -13.40 0.37
CA VAL A 419 29.60 -12.41 -0.71
C VAL A 419 28.76 -11.20 -0.33
N SER A 420 27.54 -11.41 0.17
CA SER A 420 26.58 -10.33 0.44
C SER A 420 27.04 -9.41 1.58
N PHE A 421 27.53 -9.97 2.66
CA PHE A 421 27.95 -9.19 3.82
C PHE A 421 29.11 -8.20 3.52
N PRO A 422 30.23 -8.60 2.87
CA PRO A 422 31.27 -7.64 2.49
C PRO A 422 30.76 -6.55 1.55
N MET A 423 29.89 -6.90 0.58
CA MET A 423 29.32 -5.93 -0.35
C MET A 423 28.43 -4.90 0.39
N ALA A 424 27.64 -5.34 1.34
CA ALA A 424 26.84 -4.45 2.18
C ALA A 424 27.72 -3.55 3.07
N VAL A 425 28.81 -4.09 3.63
CA VAL A 425 29.77 -3.30 4.41
C VAL A 425 30.45 -2.24 3.56
N VAL A 426 30.86 -2.57 2.33
CA VAL A 426 31.46 -1.60 1.40
C VAL A 426 30.45 -0.52 1.02
N ALA A 427 29.21 -0.90 0.68
CA ALA A 427 28.16 0.04 0.34
C ALA A 427 27.84 1.00 1.50
N THR A 428 27.66 0.46 2.72
CA THR A 428 27.39 1.28 3.91
C THR A 428 28.59 2.14 4.32
N TRP A 429 29.82 1.67 4.14
CA TRP A 429 31.02 2.46 4.35
C TRP A 429 31.06 3.65 3.38
N LEU A 430 30.83 3.44 2.08
CA LEU A 430 30.79 4.50 1.06
C LEU A 430 29.70 5.53 1.38
N LEU A 431 28.50 5.08 1.70
CA LEU A 431 27.39 5.95 2.08
C LEU A 431 27.66 6.72 3.37
N ASN A 432 28.22 6.08 4.39
CA ASN A 432 28.59 6.77 5.61
C ASN A 432 29.70 7.79 5.39
N ARG A 433 30.67 7.48 4.55
CA ARG A 433 31.76 8.40 4.18
C ARG A 433 31.26 9.62 3.44
N THR A 434 30.31 9.46 2.51
CA THR A 434 29.82 10.54 1.65
C THR A 434 28.64 11.29 2.23
N PHE A 435 27.79 10.64 3.02
CA PHE A 435 26.54 11.20 3.50
C PHE A 435 26.54 11.48 5.01
N THR A 436 26.94 10.50 5.85
CA THR A 436 26.86 10.65 7.30
C THR A 436 28.04 11.42 7.87
N PHE A 437 29.27 11.05 7.49
CA PHE A 437 30.52 11.53 8.05
C PHE A 437 31.45 12.20 7.02
N ARG A 438 30.89 12.99 6.13
CA ARG A 438 31.63 13.60 4.99
C ARG A 438 32.80 14.50 5.35
N HIS A 439 32.93 14.93 6.60
CA HIS A 439 34.04 15.76 7.09
C HIS A 439 35.13 14.94 7.82
N ALA A 440 35.03 13.61 7.83
CA ALA A 440 35.96 12.74 8.50
C ALA A 440 37.17 12.41 7.59
N THR A 441 38.29 13.09 7.81
CA THR A 441 39.49 12.99 6.97
C THR A 441 40.74 12.45 7.69
N ALA A 442 40.62 12.03 8.96
CA ALA A 442 41.77 11.61 9.78
C ALA A 442 42.49 10.34 9.27
N HIS A 443 41.83 9.51 8.47
CA HIS A 443 42.39 8.23 8.01
C HIS A 443 42.27 8.09 6.49
N GLY A 444 43.28 7.47 5.87
CA GLY A 444 43.20 7.06 4.47
C GLY A 444 42.06 6.06 4.21
N PRO A 445 41.52 5.97 2.98
CA PRO A 445 40.31 5.21 2.68
C PRO A 445 40.39 3.74 3.06
N VAL A 446 41.51 3.07 2.82
CA VAL A 446 41.69 1.64 3.13
C VAL A 446 41.66 1.40 4.64
N ARG A 447 42.42 2.19 5.41
CA ARG A 447 42.43 2.06 6.87
C ARG A 447 41.04 2.36 7.46
N GLN A 448 40.37 3.35 6.93
CA GLN A 448 39.01 3.69 7.34
C GLN A 448 38.01 2.55 7.08
N ALA A 449 38.07 1.90 5.89
CA ALA A 449 37.23 0.78 5.53
C ALA A 449 37.45 -0.43 6.43
N LEU A 450 38.73 -0.79 6.71
CA LEU A 450 39.08 -1.90 7.60
C LEU A 450 38.64 -1.64 9.04
N THR A 451 38.83 -0.41 9.52
CA THR A 451 38.37 -0.02 10.87
C THR A 451 36.82 -0.04 10.94
N TYR A 452 36.16 0.40 9.87
CA TYR A 452 34.70 0.32 9.79
C TYR A 452 34.20 -1.13 9.82
N LEU A 453 34.82 -2.03 9.07
CA LEU A 453 34.51 -3.47 9.10
C LEU A 453 34.65 -4.04 10.52
N ALA A 454 35.75 -3.74 11.23
CA ALA A 454 35.96 -4.19 12.58
C ALA A 454 34.86 -3.69 13.54
N VAL A 455 34.45 -2.42 13.40
CA VAL A 455 33.34 -1.85 14.17
C VAL A 455 32.03 -2.59 13.87
N GLN A 456 31.72 -2.90 12.61
CA GLN A 456 30.52 -3.65 12.26
C GLN A 456 30.51 -5.06 12.83
N CYS A 457 31.65 -5.73 12.89
CA CYS A 457 31.76 -7.04 13.52
C CYS A 457 31.50 -6.97 15.05
N VAL A 458 32.01 -5.95 15.73
CA VAL A 458 31.76 -5.75 17.16
C VAL A 458 30.28 -5.47 17.44
N GLY A 459 29.67 -4.60 16.68
CA GLY A 459 28.24 -4.29 16.81
C GLY A 459 27.35 -5.49 16.47
N GLY A 460 27.73 -6.31 15.48
CA GLY A 460 27.06 -7.57 15.17
C GLY A 460 27.14 -8.58 16.31
N ALA A 461 28.31 -8.73 16.93
CA ALA A 461 28.50 -9.58 18.12
C ALA A 461 27.64 -9.09 19.30
N ALA A 462 27.60 -7.78 19.54
CA ALA A 462 26.76 -7.18 20.58
C ALA A 462 25.25 -7.37 20.32
N ASN A 463 24.80 -7.27 19.06
CA ASN A 463 23.43 -7.58 18.67
C ASN A 463 23.06 -9.02 19.06
N ILE A 464 23.88 -10.01 18.65
CA ILE A 464 23.65 -11.42 18.94
C ILE A 464 23.71 -11.69 20.46
N ALA A 465 24.65 -11.11 21.15
CA ALA A 465 24.78 -11.27 22.60
C ALA A 465 23.57 -10.71 23.37
N THR A 466 23.10 -9.50 23.00
CA THR A 466 21.91 -8.88 23.59
C THR A 466 20.64 -9.66 23.30
N TYR A 467 20.47 -10.11 22.06
CA TYR A 467 19.36 -10.97 21.67
C TYR A 467 19.35 -12.27 22.49
N SER A 468 20.49 -12.95 22.57
CA SER A 468 20.62 -14.22 23.29
C SER A 468 20.41 -14.04 24.81
N ALA A 469 20.95 -12.96 25.39
CA ALA A 469 20.70 -12.62 26.78
C ALA A 469 19.22 -12.37 27.06
N ALA A 470 18.56 -11.58 26.24
CA ALA A 470 17.13 -11.32 26.40
C ALA A 470 16.28 -12.61 26.36
N LEU A 471 16.62 -13.57 25.49
CA LEU A 471 15.97 -14.87 25.44
C LEU A 471 16.28 -15.75 26.67
N ALA A 472 17.48 -15.64 27.23
CA ALA A 472 17.88 -16.43 28.38
C ALA A 472 17.22 -15.94 29.69
N PHE A 473 17.13 -14.62 29.89
CA PHE A 473 16.62 -14.03 31.12
C PHE A 473 15.10 -13.92 31.21
N ALA A 474 14.38 -13.86 30.05
CA ALA A 474 12.93 -13.69 30.05
C ALA A 474 12.24 -14.77 29.23
N ARG A 475 11.76 -15.84 29.88
CA ARG A 475 11.06 -16.95 29.23
C ARG A 475 9.85 -16.47 28.39
N VAL A 476 9.16 -15.43 28.86
CA VAL A 476 8.02 -14.78 28.16
C VAL A 476 8.42 -14.20 26.80
N LEU A 477 9.69 -13.80 26.64
CA LEU A 477 10.18 -13.23 25.37
C LEU A 477 10.41 -14.28 24.29
N LYS A 478 10.41 -15.58 24.62
CA LYS A 478 10.51 -16.67 23.63
C LYS A 478 9.28 -16.74 22.73
N ASP A 479 8.13 -16.29 23.24
CA ASP A 479 6.88 -16.24 22.49
C ASP A 479 6.73 -14.96 21.63
N MET A 480 7.59 -13.97 21.86
CA MET A 480 7.59 -12.67 21.17
C MET A 480 8.98 -12.30 20.66
N LEU A 481 9.55 -13.10 19.75
CA LEU A 481 10.92 -12.96 19.25
C LEU A 481 11.26 -11.58 18.68
N VAL A 482 10.27 -10.80 18.29
CA VAL A 482 10.46 -9.41 17.81
C VAL A 482 11.04 -8.50 18.89
N ILE A 483 10.74 -8.74 20.17
CA ILE A 483 11.21 -7.90 21.27
C ILE A 483 12.71 -8.12 21.52
N PRO A 484 13.20 -9.36 21.76
CA PRO A 484 14.65 -9.58 21.90
C PRO A 484 15.43 -9.22 20.64
N LEU A 485 14.86 -9.42 19.44
CA LEU A 485 15.46 -8.97 18.19
C LEU A 485 15.60 -7.44 18.17
N GLY A 486 14.57 -6.70 18.60
CA GLY A 486 14.60 -5.24 18.73
C GLY A 486 15.70 -4.77 19.68
N PHE A 487 15.87 -5.38 20.86
CA PHE A 487 16.95 -5.06 21.80
C PHE A 487 18.33 -5.31 21.19
N GLY A 488 18.52 -6.45 20.51
CA GLY A 488 19.74 -6.75 19.78
C GLY A 488 20.06 -5.71 18.71
N CYS A 489 19.07 -5.35 17.88
CA CYS A 489 19.23 -4.33 16.83
C CYS A 489 19.59 -2.95 17.41
N ILE A 490 18.96 -2.53 18.50
CA ILE A 490 19.25 -1.25 19.16
C ILE A 490 20.69 -1.25 19.71
N ALA A 491 21.09 -2.30 20.42
CA ALA A 491 22.46 -2.41 20.97
C ALA A 491 23.52 -2.42 19.87
N GLY A 492 23.30 -3.21 18.81
CA GLY A 492 24.20 -3.27 17.65
C GLY A 492 24.29 -1.94 16.90
N LEU A 493 23.16 -1.28 16.65
CA LEU A 493 23.10 0.01 15.97
C LEU A 493 23.86 1.09 16.78
N PHE A 494 23.65 1.12 18.09
CA PHE A 494 24.29 2.10 18.97
C PHE A 494 25.81 1.94 18.99
N LEU A 495 26.31 0.72 19.18
CA LEU A 495 27.75 0.45 19.17
C LEU A 495 28.37 0.69 17.80
N ASN A 496 27.70 0.29 16.72
CA ASN A 496 28.15 0.56 15.36
C ASN A 496 28.23 2.06 15.08
N PHE A 497 27.26 2.84 15.56
CA PHE A 497 27.29 4.30 15.42
C PHE A 497 28.45 4.93 16.20
N LEU A 498 28.60 4.60 17.49
CA LEU A 498 29.68 5.15 18.32
C LEU A 498 31.06 4.77 17.77
N GLY A 499 31.26 3.50 17.44
CA GLY A 499 32.53 3.03 16.86
C GLY A 499 32.80 3.66 15.50
N SER A 500 31.78 3.80 14.64
CA SER A 500 31.93 4.49 13.37
C SER A 500 32.31 5.95 13.57
N LYS A 501 31.60 6.68 14.44
CA LYS A 501 31.80 8.12 14.66
C LYS A 501 33.16 8.42 15.29
N HIS A 502 33.57 7.66 16.29
CA HIS A 502 34.75 7.98 17.10
C HIS A 502 36.03 7.25 16.67
N ILE A 503 35.91 6.13 15.95
CA ILE A 503 37.05 5.30 15.57
C ILE A 503 37.24 5.31 14.04
N ALA A 504 36.24 4.90 13.27
CA ALA A 504 36.39 4.75 11.83
C ALA A 504 36.37 6.08 11.07
N PHE A 505 35.49 6.99 11.47
CA PHE A 505 35.28 8.30 10.79
C PHE A 505 35.71 9.46 11.72
N LYS A 506 36.87 9.36 12.35
CA LYS A 506 37.40 10.42 13.21
C LYS A 506 37.68 11.69 12.39
N ALA A 507 37.25 12.84 12.90
CA ALA A 507 37.61 14.13 12.31
C ALA A 507 39.09 14.40 12.51
N ALA A 508 39.76 15.04 11.54
CA ALA A 508 41.11 15.53 11.72
C ALA A 508 41.13 16.59 12.85
N ALA A 509 42.16 16.57 13.66
CA ALA A 509 42.35 17.64 14.63
C ALA A 509 42.46 18.98 13.88
N PRO A 510 41.87 20.08 14.38
CA PRO A 510 42.09 21.40 13.80
C PRO A 510 43.57 21.69 13.76
N ALA A 511 44.07 22.17 12.62
CA ALA A 511 45.47 22.63 12.54
C ALA A 511 45.71 23.66 13.63
N PRO A 512 46.86 23.63 14.35
CA PRO A 512 47.19 24.65 15.30
C PRO A 512 47.13 26.01 14.56
N ALA A 513 46.45 26.97 15.17
CA ALA A 513 46.37 28.34 14.63
C ALA A 513 47.83 28.81 14.42
N ALA A 514 48.18 29.15 13.17
CA ALA A 514 49.45 29.76 12.89
C ALA A 514 49.56 31.02 13.76
N SER A 515 50.53 31.03 14.68
CA SER A 515 50.88 32.22 15.43
C SER A 515 51.22 33.32 14.41
N VAL A 516 50.35 34.32 14.34
CA VAL A 516 50.69 35.55 13.63
C VAL A 516 51.78 36.22 14.48
N GLU A 517 53.04 35.95 14.13
CA GLU A 517 54.11 36.80 14.60
C GLU A 517 53.88 38.22 14.07
N ALA A 518 53.56 39.10 14.99
CA ALA A 518 53.52 40.53 14.74
C ALA A 518 54.89 40.97 14.28
N VAL A 519 55.02 41.23 12.98
CA VAL A 519 56.17 42.03 12.48
C VAL A 519 55.92 43.45 12.92
N GLU A 520 56.45 43.82 14.05
CA GLU A 520 56.76 45.21 14.36
C GLU A 520 57.81 45.70 13.37
N THR A 521 57.40 46.39 12.33
CA THR A 521 58.30 47.28 11.58
C THR A 521 58.11 48.65 12.13
N GLY A 522 59.08 49.07 12.96
CA GLY A 522 59.29 50.45 13.25
C GLY A 522 59.68 51.26 11.98
N ARG A 523 58.98 52.33 11.79
CA ARG A 523 59.41 53.70 11.47
C ARG A 523 58.20 54.59 11.27
#